data_79f91043361dddcba8c605eec9d6f465
#
_entry.id   79f91043361dddcba8c605eec9d6f465
#
_cell.length_a   1.000
_cell.length_b   1.000
_cell.length_c   1.000
_cell.angle_alpha   90.00
_cell.angle_beta   90.00
_cell.angle_gamma   90.00
#
_symmetry.space_group_name_H-M   'P 1'
#
loop_
_entity.id
_entity.type
_entity.pdbx_description
1 polymer ?
#
loop_
_entity_poly.entity_id
_entity_poly.type
_entity_poly.pdbx_seq_one_letter_code
_entity_poly.pdbx_strand_id
1 'polypeptide(L)'
;MFYTPTLMSSWIKAFNRSFADAVDEASALEAYLAAHVSFVRIHPFFDGNGRIARLVANLPVLHAGLPPIVVPSEARLDYIHELWEYQRAVGVISLANRELLPEPSRLDNLRRLARSWWQTTLDLVADAKSPRDLV
;
A
#
# COMPACT_ATOMS: atom_id res chain seq x y z
N MET A 1 5.60 13.61 17.59
CA MET A 1 5.27 14.74 16.72
C MET A 1 6.48 15.51 16.22
N PHE A 2 7.49 15.72 17.03
CA PHE A 2 8.71 16.42 16.61
C PHE A 2 9.48 15.74 15.47
N TYR A 3 9.21 14.46 15.21
CA TYR A 3 9.90 13.67 14.18
C TYR A 3 9.17 13.59 12.85
N THR A 4 7.93 14.07 12.77
CA THR A 4 7.10 13.88 11.56
C THR A 4 7.74 14.44 10.29
N PRO A 5 8.27 15.68 10.26
CA PRO A 5 8.92 16.19 9.04
C PRO A 5 10.14 15.38 8.62
N THR A 6 10.96 14.94 9.58
CA THR A 6 12.14 14.11 9.31
C THR A 6 11.74 12.72 8.80
N LEU A 7 10.74 12.11 9.43
CA LEU A 7 10.20 10.82 9.00
C LEU A 7 9.61 10.91 7.61
N MET A 8 8.89 11.98 7.30
CA MET A 8 8.31 12.17 5.97
C MET A 8 9.37 12.40 4.90
N SER A 9 10.44 13.13 5.18
CA SER A 9 11.57 13.28 4.25
C SER A 9 12.22 11.93 3.94
N SER A 10 12.44 11.11 4.94
CA SER A 10 12.98 9.75 4.79
C SER A 10 12.00 8.84 4.05
N TRP A 11 10.71 8.97 4.35
CA TRP A 11 9.66 8.20 3.70
C TRP A 11 9.58 8.51 2.20
N ILE A 12 9.66 9.79 1.81
CA ILE A 12 9.62 10.20 0.40
C ILE A 12 10.79 9.58 -0.36
N LYS A 13 11.99 9.55 0.22
CA LYS A 13 13.16 8.92 -0.41
C LYS A 13 12.96 7.42 -0.62
N ALA A 14 12.46 6.73 0.41
CA ALA A 14 12.18 5.30 0.32
C ALA A 14 11.05 5.01 -0.67
N PHE A 15 10.00 5.83 -0.67
CA PHE A 15 8.89 5.73 -1.62
C PHE A 15 9.36 5.90 -3.07
N ASN A 16 10.20 6.88 -3.34
CA ASN A 16 10.71 7.12 -4.69
C ASN A 16 11.53 5.93 -5.20
N ARG A 17 12.31 5.28 -4.35
CA ARG A 17 13.04 4.06 -4.73
C ARG A 17 12.08 2.91 -5.04
N SER A 18 11.12 2.67 -4.17
CA SER A 18 10.09 1.64 -4.33
C SER A 18 9.24 1.88 -5.59
N PHE A 19 8.91 3.15 -5.86
CA PHE A 19 8.19 3.57 -7.05
C PHE A 19 8.94 3.20 -8.33
N ALA A 20 10.24 3.46 -8.37
CA ALA A 20 11.08 3.14 -9.53
C ALA A 20 11.18 1.64 -9.78
N ASP A 21 11.12 0.82 -8.74
CA ASP A 21 11.22 -0.64 -8.81
C ASP A 21 9.90 -1.33 -9.16
N ALA A 22 8.77 -0.63 -9.15
CA ALA A 22 7.45 -1.18 -9.47
C ALA A 22 7.28 -1.30 -10.99
N VAL A 23 7.49 -2.48 -11.53
CA VAL A 23 7.50 -2.76 -12.98
C VAL A 23 6.52 -3.84 -13.41
N ASP A 24 6.02 -4.64 -12.48
CA ASP A 24 5.07 -5.74 -12.71
C ASP A 24 4.08 -5.86 -11.55
N GLU A 25 3.16 -6.83 -11.62
CA GLU A 25 2.16 -7.01 -10.57
C GLU A 25 2.80 -7.29 -9.21
N ALA A 26 3.80 -8.15 -9.14
CA ALA A 26 4.44 -8.52 -7.89
C ALA A 26 5.14 -7.33 -7.23
N SER A 27 5.96 -6.62 -7.97
CA SER A 27 6.69 -5.44 -7.46
C SER A 27 5.77 -4.27 -7.16
N ALA A 28 4.70 -4.08 -7.96
CA ALA A 28 3.70 -3.05 -7.72
C ALA A 28 2.93 -3.32 -6.42
N LEU A 29 2.56 -4.56 -6.16
CA LEU A 29 1.90 -4.94 -4.90
C LEU A 29 2.81 -4.68 -3.70
N GLU A 30 4.08 -5.05 -3.77
CA GLU A 30 5.04 -4.79 -2.70
C GLU A 30 5.23 -3.29 -2.46
N ALA A 31 5.32 -2.49 -3.52
CA ALA A 31 5.40 -1.04 -3.42
C ALA A 31 4.16 -0.44 -2.76
N TYR A 32 2.98 -0.92 -3.13
CA TYR A 32 1.72 -0.53 -2.51
C TYR A 32 1.71 -0.81 -1.01
N LEU A 33 2.03 -2.04 -0.62
CA LEU A 33 2.01 -2.45 0.79
C LEU A 33 3.00 -1.64 1.63
N ALA A 34 4.22 -1.50 1.14
CA ALA A 34 5.26 -0.75 1.84
C ALA A 34 4.87 0.71 2.04
N ALA A 35 4.41 1.37 0.98
CA ALA A 35 4.00 2.77 1.02
C ALA A 35 2.80 2.98 1.94
N HIS A 36 1.78 2.13 1.80
CA HIS A 36 0.55 2.23 2.57
C HIS A 36 0.80 2.08 4.08
N VAL A 37 1.41 0.97 4.47
CA VAL A 37 1.61 0.64 5.88
C VAL A 37 2.53 1.66 6.56
N SER A 38 3.61 2.05 5.90
CA SER A 38 4.55 3.02 6.45
C SER A 38 3.94 4.42 6.57
N PHE A 39 3.15 4.85 5.59
CA PHE A 39 2.48 6.14 5.65
C PHE A 39 1.47 6.22 6.81
N VAL A 40 0.63 5.21 6.95
CA VAL A 40 -0.35 5.12 8.05
C VAL A 40 0.38 5.11 9.40
N ARG A 41 1.50 4.42 9.47
CA ARG A 41 2.29 4.33 10.70
C ARG A 41 2.91 5.66 11.11
N ILE A 42 3.41 6.44 10.16
CA ILE A 42 3.91 7.80 10.43
C ILE A 42 2.79 8.72 10.88
N HIS A 43 1.61 8.58 10.27
CA HIS A 43 0.41 9.32 10.61
C HIS A 43 0.64 10.83 10.55
N PRO A 44 1.06 11.40 9.38
CA PRO A 44 1.55 12.77 9.32
C PRO A 44 0.47 13.83 9.45
N PHE A 45 -0.80 13.50 9.18
CA PHE A 45 -1.91 14.45 9.23
C PHE A 45 -2.80 14.19 10.44
N PHE A 46 -3.58 15.20 10.81
CA PHE A 46 -4.56 15.08 11.89
C PHE A 46 -5.69 14.10 11.53
N ASP A 47 -6.12 14.14 10.27
CA ASP A 47 -7.19 13.28 9.75
C ASP A 47 -6.91 12.90 8.29
N GLY A 48 -7.56 11.86 7.81
CA GLY A 48 -7.48 11.45 6.42
C GLY A 48 -6.24 10.63 6.06
N ASN A 49 -5.43 10.21 7.02
CA ASN A 49 -4.20 9.45 6.75
C ASN A 49 -4.45 8.16 5.97
N GLY A 50 -5.50 7.41 6.30
CA GLY A 50 -5.85 6.17 5.59
C GLY A 50 -6.23 6.41 4.13
N ARG A 51 -7.00 7.45 3.86
CA ARG A 51 -7.42 7.83 2.51
C ARG A 51 -6.22 8.27 1.68
N ILE A 52 -5.37 9.12 2.22
CA ILE A 52 -4.16 9.59 1.54
C ILE A 52 -3.19 8.43 1.34
N ALA A 53 -3.01 7.56 2.32
CA ALA A 53 -2.16 6.38 2.21
C ALA A 53 -2.58 5.49 1.03
N ARG A 54 -3.87 5.22 0.87
CA ARG A 54 -4.39 4.43 -0.25
C ARG A 54 -4.16 5.11 -1.60
N LEU A 55 -4.31 6.43 -1.64
CA LEU A 55 -4.08 7.20 -2.86
C LEU A 55 -2.61 7.17 -3.27
N VAL A 56 -1.71 7.52 -2.36
CA VAL A 56 -0.26 7.58 -2.64
C VAL A 56 0.30 6.19 -2.96
N ALA A 57 -0.16 5.17 -2.23
CA ALA A 57 0.29 3.79 -2.43
C ALA A 57 -0.06 3.26 -3.82
N ASN A 58 -1.11 3.76 -4.44
CA ASN A 58 -1.50 3.38 -5.79
C ASN A 58 -0.68 4.08 -6.90
N LEU A 59 0.08 5.11 -6.60
CA LEU A 59 0.89 5.79 -7.62
C LEU A 59 1.88 4.84 -8.32
N PRO A 60 2.69 4.04 -7.62
CA PRO A 60 3.57 3.08 -8.29
C PRO A 60 2.80 2.00 -9.07
N VAL A 61 1.62 1.60 -8.60
CA VAL A 61 0.75 0.64 -9.30
C VAL A 61 0.30 1.20 -10.64
N LEU A 62 -0.20 2.43 -10.65
CA LEU A 62 -0.64 3.11 -11.87
C LEU A 62 0.53 3.38 -12.80
N HIS A 63 1.68 3.76 -12.27
CA HIS A 63 2.88 3.99 -13.07
C HIS A 63 3.37 2.72 -13.78
N ALA A 64 3.20 1.56 -13.15
CA ALA A 64 3.50 0.27 -13.77
C ALA A 64 2.50 -0.14 -14.86
N GLY A 65 1.49 0.70 -15.14
CA GLY A 65 0.46 0.42 -16.14
C GLY A 65 -0.66 -0.50 -15.66
N LEU A 66 -0.79 -0.66 -14.35
CA LEU A 66 -1.75 -1.56 -13.73
C LEU A 66 -2.92 -0.79 -13.11
N PRO A 67 -4.10 -1.42 -13.00
CA PRO A 67 -5.24 -0.78 -12.35
C PRO A 67 -5.01 -0.64 -10.84
N PRO A 68 -5.65 0.34 -10.17
CA PRO A 68 -5.42 0.57 -8.75
C PRO A 68 -5.93 -0.59 -7.88
N ILE A 69 -5.29 -0.75 -6.72
CA ILE A 69 -5.76 -1.64 -5.67
C ILE A 69 -6.78 -0.87 -4.85
N VAL A 70 -7.99 -1.38 -4.77
CA VAL A 70 -9.09 -0.75 -4.03
C VAL A 70 -9.54 -1.68 -2.91
N VAL A 71 -9.60 -1.15 -1.69
CA VAL A 71 -10.16 -1.88 -0.55
C VAL A 71 -11.67 -1.85 -0.68
N PRO A 72 -12.35 -2.99 -0.90
CA PRO A 72 -13.80 -2.99 -0.99
C PRO A 72 -14.42 -2.66 0.37
N SER A 73 -15.59 -2.05 0.36
CA SER A 73 -16.27 -1.59 1.58
C SER A 73 -16.54 -2.74 2.56
N GLU A 74 -16.86 -3.93 2.06
CA GLU A 74 -17.08 -5.13 2.87
C GLU A 74 -15.81 -5.66 3.54
N ALA A 75 -14.63 -5.30 3.03
CA ALA A 75 -13.34 -5.70 3.59
C ALA A 75 -12.74 -4.68 4.57
N ARG A 76 -13.47 -3.60 4.88
CA ARG A 76 -12.94 -2.51 5.70
C ARG A 76 -12.49 -2.97 7.10
N LEU A 77 -13.22 -3.84 7.74
CA LEU A 77 -12.88 -4.34 9.07
C LEU A 77 -11.61 -5.21 9.03
N ASP A 78 -11.48 -6.07 8.05
CA ASP A 78 -10.28 -6.90 7.85
C ASP A 78 -9.05 -6.02 7.61
N TYR A 79 -9.20 -5.00 6.77
CA TYR A 79 -8.16 -4.03 6.47
C TYR A 79 -7.67 -3.30 7.72
N ILE A 80 -8.60 -2.76 8.52
CA ILE A 80 -8.28 -2.05 9.76
C ILE A 80 -7.62 -3.01 10.77
N HIS A 81 -8.13 -4.23 10.88
CA HIS A 81 -7.58 -5.27 11.76
C HIS A 81 -6.12 -5.58 11.41
N GLU A 82 -5.79 -5.77 10.15
CA GLU A 82 -4.42 -6.08 9.72
C GLU A 82 -3.46 -4.92 10.00
N LEU A 83 -3.88 -3.68 9.80
CA LEU A 83 -3.07 -2.52 10.14
C LEU A 83 -2.82 -2.43 11.65
N TRP A 84 -3.84 -2.71 12.45
CA TRP A 84 -3.73 -2.70 13.90
C TRP A 84 -2.81 -3.82 14.40
N GLU A 85 -2.95 -5.03 13.86
CA GLU A 85 -2.07 -6.17 14.21
C GLU A 85 -0.60 -5.86 13.88
N TYR A 86 -0.36 -5.27 12.71
CA TYR A 86 0.99 -4.85 12.34
C TYR A 86 1.55 -3.83 13.34
N GLN A 87 0.79 -2.79 13.64
CA GLN A 87 1.20 -1.74 14.58
C GLN A 87 1.48 -2.31 15.97
N ARG A 88 0.65 -3.22 16.43
CA ARG A 88 0.84 -3.90 17.71
C ARG A 88 2.12 -4.74 17.74
N ALA A 89 2.43 -5.43 16.64
CA ALA A 89 3.61 -6.30 16.55
C ALA A 89 4.93 -5.50 16.52
N VAL A 90 4.96 -4.36 15.82
CA VAL A 90 6.20 -3.57 15.62
C VAL A 90 6.35 -2.39 16.56
N GLY A 91 5.27 -2.01 17.24
CA GLY A 91 5.26 -0.88 18.16
C GLY A 91 5.24 0.47 17.47
N VAL A 92 5.23 1.53 18.27
CA VAL A 92 5.16 2.91 17.81
C VAL A 92 6.53 3.34 17.24
N ILE A 93 6.51 4.16 16.19
CA ILE A 93 7.74 4.79 15.69
C ILE A 93 8.31 5.70 16.76
N SER A 94 9.58 5.50 17.09
CA SER A 94 10.31 6.27 18.09
C SER A 94 11.76 6.43 17.65
N LEU A 95 12.56 7.16 18.45
CA LEU A 95 14.00 7.26 18.20
C LEU A 95 14.70 5.91 18.22
N ALA A 96 14.18 4.97 19.01
CA ALA A 96 14.73 3.61 19.11
C ALA A 96 14.21 2.67 18.01
N ASN A 97 13.06 3.01 17.39
CA ASN A 97 12.40 2.18 16.39
C ASN A 97 11.99 3.03 15.20
N ARG A 98 12.96 3.31 14.33
CA ARG A 98 12.81 4.17 13.15
C ARG A 98 12.60 3.43 11.84
N GLU A 99 12.35 2.15 11.90
CA GLU A 99 12.15 1.37 10.69
C GLU A 99 10.88 1.85 9.97
N LEU A 100 11.08 2.47 8.82
CA LEU A 100 10.00 3.08 8.04
C LEU A 100 9.31 2.07 7.15
N LEU A 101 10.09 1.23 6.48
CA LEU A 101 9.54 0.21 5.59
C LEU A 101 9.30 -1.07 6.38
N PRO A 102 8.11 -1.66 6.24
CA PRO A 102 7.82 -2.91 6.93
C PRO A 102 8.66 -4.06 6.38
N GLU A 103 9.02 -4.96 7.27
CA GLU A 103 9.61 -6.23 6.87
C GLU A 103 8.57 -7.04 6.09
N PRO A 104 8.90 -7.52 4.85
CA PRO A 104 7.90 -8.15 3.98
C PRO A 104 7.17 -9.35 4.61
N SER A 105 7.86 -10.15 5.42
CA SER A 105 7.27 -11.31 6.09
C SER A 105 6.12 -10.96 7.06
N ARG A 106 6.12 -9.75 7.61
CA ARG A 106 5.07 -9.28 8.52
C ARG A 106 3.80 -8.84 7.80
N LEU A 107 3.85 -8.75 6.47
CA LEU A 107 2.74 -8.30 5.63
C LEU A 107 2.01 -9.43 4.92
N ASP A 108 2.31 -10.69 5.23
CA ASP A 108 1.78 -11.84 4.49
C ASP A 108 0.24 -11.87 4.44
N ASN A 109 -0.43 -11.61 5.56
CA ASN A 109 -1.89 -11.56 5.58
C ASN A 109 -2.45 -10.40 4.77
N LEU A 110 -1.88 -9.21 4.95
CA LEU A 110 -2.30 -8.02 4.21
C LEU A 110 -2.03 -8.19 2.71
N ARG A 111 -0.91 -8.80 2.35
CA ARG A 111 -0.58 -9.12 0.95
C ARG A 111 -1.62 -10.03 0.34
N ARG A 112 -1.99 -11.08 1.03
CA ARG A 112 -3.00 -12.04 0.57
C ARG A 112 -4.36 -11.35 0.37
N LEU A 113 -4.77 -10.52 1.32
CA LEU A 113 -6.02 -9.76 1.23
C LEU A 113 -5.98 -8.77 0.07
N ALA A 114 -4.93 -7.96 -0.01
CA ALA A 114 -4.78 -6.95 -1.07
C ALA A 114 -4.74 -7.63 -2.46
N ARG A 115 -4.06 -8.75 -2.58
CA ARG A 115 -4.05 -9.54 -3.82
C ARG A 115 -5.45 -10.02 -4.21
N SER A 116 -6.23 -10.49 -3.25
CA SER A 116 -7.60 -10.93 -3.51
C SER A 116 -8.50 -9.78 -3.94
N TRP A 117 -8.39 -8.62 -3.30
CA TRP A 117 -9.15 -7.42 -3.71
C TRP A 117 -8.76 -6.97 -5.12
N TRP A 118 -7.48 -6.98 -5.42
CA TRP A 118 -6.94 -6.54 -6.69
C TRP A 118 -7.30 -7.46 -7.85
N GLN A 119 -7.40 -8.76 -7.58
CA GLN A 119 -7.69 -9.76 -8.61
C GLN A 119 -8.99 -9.47 -9.37
N THR A 120 -10.03 -9.04 -8.66
CA THR A 120 -11.30 -8.65 -9.28
C THR A 120 -11.10 -7.52 -10.30
N THR A 121 -10.34 -6.49 -9.94
CA THR A 121 -10.06 -5.36 -10.84
C THR A 121 -9.17 -5.79 -12.01
N LEU A 122 -8.15 -6.61 -11.74
CA LEU A 122 -7.28 -7.16 -12.79
C LEU A 122 -8.07 -7.97 -13.82
N ASP A 123 -8.99 -8.80 -13.36
CA ASP A 123 -9.85 -9.61 -14.23
C ASP A 123 -10.78 -8.74 -15.08
N LEU A 124 -11.38 -7.71 -14.49
CA LEU A 124 -12.23 -6.76 -15.22
C LEU A 124 -11.46 -6.05 -16.34
N VAL A 125 -10.24 -5.62 -16.07
CA VAL A 125 -9.40 -4.95 -17.08
C VAL A 125 -8.98 -5.93 -18.18
N ALA A 126 -8.63 -7.16 -17.83
CA ALA A 126 -8.28 -8.19 -18.79
C ALA A 126 -9.47 -8.50 -19.71
N ASP A 127 -10.67 -8.65 -19.16
CA ASP A 127 -11.90 -8.88 -19.94
C ASP A 127 -12.20 -7.70 -20.87
N ALA A 128 -12.01 -6.47 -20.41
CA ALA A 128 -12.23 -5.27 -21.22
C ALA A 128 -11.23 -5.14 -22.38
N LYS A 129 -10.03 -5.70 -22.24
CA LYS A 129 -8.98 -5.71 -23.27
C LYS A 129 -9.08 -6.91 -24.21
N SER A 130 -9.87 -7.92 -23.87
CA SER A 130 -10.07 -9.10 -24.74
C SER A 130 -10.76 -8.67 -26.03
N PRO A 131 -10.36 -9.24 -27.22
CA PRO A 131 -11.09 -9.02 -28.46
C PRO A 131 -12.53 -9.48 -28.27
N ARG A 132 -13.48 -8.56 -28.38
CA ARG A 132 -14.89 -8.92 -28.45
C ARG A 132 -15.16 -9.34 -29.87
N ASP A 133 -15.76 -10.52 -30.03
CA ASP A 133 -16.29 -10.91 -31.31
C ASP A 133 -17.36 -9.90 -31.71
N LEU A 134 -16.98 -9.00 -32.60
CA LEU A 134 -17.92 -8.07 -33.22
C LEU A 134 -18.73 -8.89 -34.21
N VAL A 135 -19.86 -9.37 -33.76
CA VAL A 135 -20.86 -9.97 -34.65
C VAL A 135 -21.77 -8.90 -35.18
#